data_eae1e3c761c72ca6fe779a0749f2a386
#
_entry.id   eae1e3c761c72ca6fe779a0749f2a386
#
_cell.length_a   1.000
_cell.length_b   1.000
_cell.length_c   1.000
_cell.angle_alpha   90.00
_cell.angle_beta   90.00
_cell.angle_gamma   90.00
#
_symmetry.space_group_name_H-M   'P 1'
#
loop_
_entity.id
_entity.type
_entity.pdbx_description
1 polymer ?
#
loop_
_entity_poly.entity_id
_entity_poly.type
_entity_poly.pdbx_seq_one_letter_code
_entity_poly.pdbx_strand_id
1 'polypeptide(L)'
;MQMVLEKIRHAKRPVFHAGYGIRLSGGYAAFRTVAEKLNIPIVTYWNAVDLIEDENPLYCGRAGNMGDRPGNWAIQNADLILAVGTRISIRQVGYNWKTWARAAEVIMVDIDRAEMKKHTLHVEHPVWADAKDFLQKLDAAAAPLTPVSQAADWLATCQRWKKDYPAVLPRQWEENGTTANVYAFVRYLSSRLPENSLTAVSNGACCVVGNQAYVIQKGSRMANNSAIASMGYGLPAAIGTCIAGGRRTTICLEGDGSIMMNLQELQTILTNKLPIKIFLINNNGYHSIRLTQNNLFKDHCKIGIGPESGDLSFPEFRKIAEAFGYPYSCAHSNAEMKQVVDAALAAEGPTFCEIFTDTRQVWEPKSATKRLPDGTLVSPPLEDLAPFLPREELEKQMFIPLVPEQ
;
A
#
# COMPACT_ATOMS: atom_id res chain seq x y z
N MET A 1 2.71 23.93 -19.45
CA MET A 1 2.09 22.77 -20.12
C MET A 1 2.91 22.26 -21.29
N GLN A 2 3.31 23.10 -22.22
CA GLN A 2 4.10 22.65 -23.39
C GLN A 2 5.36 21.87 -22.98
N MET A 3 6.18 22.41 -22.07
CA MET A 3 7.37 21.71 -21.55
C MET A 3 7.04 20.32 -20.98
N VAL A 4 5.97 20.19 -20.20
CA VAL A 4 5.54 18.90 -19.62
C VAL A 4 5.20 17.90 -20.72
N LEU A 5 4.39 18.31 -21.71
CA LEU A 5 3.99 17.44 -22.82
C LEU A 5 5.18 17.06 -23.72
N GLU A 6 6.10 18.01 -23.99
CA GLU A 6 7.31 17.72 -24.77
C GLU A 6 8.19 16.69 -24.06
N LYS A 7 8.39 16.83 -22.74
CA LYS A 7 9.17 15.87 -21.97
C LYS A 7 8.53 14.48 -21.98
N ILE A 8 7.21 14.38 -21.80
CA ILE A 8 6.50 13.11 -21.87
C ILE A 8 6.63 12.47 -23.25
N ARG A 9 6.52 13.24 -24.34
CA ARG A 9 6.66 12.73 -25.72
C ARG A 9 8.05 12.19 -26.02
N HIS A 10 9.09 12.76 -25.42
CA HIS A 10 10.49 12.36 -25.70
C HIS A 10 11.01 11.31 -24.72
N ALA A 11 10.32 11.11 -23.59
CA ALA A 11 10.71 10.11 -22.61
C ALA A 11 10.53 8.69 -23.18
N LYS A 12 11.49 7.83 -22.91
CA LYS A 12 11.46 6.41 -23.29
C LYS A 12 10.77 5.55 -22.23
N ARG A 13 10.90 5.96 -20.98
CA ARG A 13 10.35 5.23 -19.81
C ARG A 13 9.65 6.21 -18.84
N PRO A 14 8.62 6.95 -19.32
CA PRO A 14 7.89 7.87 -18.46
C PRO A 14 7.05 7.11 -17.43
N VAL A 15 6.90 7.69 -16.23
CA VAL A 15 6.02 7.18 -15.18
C VAL A 15 5.17 8.31 -14.62
N PHE A 16 3.87 8.07 -14.46
CA PHE A 16 2.99 8.94 -13.71
C PHE A 16 2.92 8.46 -12.24
N HIS A 17 3.59 9.18 -11.35
CA HIS A 17 3.54 8.91 -9.91
C HIS A 17 2.40 9.69 -9.28
N ALA A 18 1.26 9.02 -9.08
CA ALA A 18 0.01 9.62 -8.62
C ALA A 18 -0.10 9.60 -7.10
N GLY A 19 -0.39 10.74 -6.51
CA GLY A 19 -0.49 10.91 -5.05
C GLY A 19 -1.87 11.34 -4.57
N TYR A 20 -2.07 11.30 -3.26
CA TYR A 20 -3.36 11.58 -2.62
C TYR A 20 -3.82 13.03 -2.74
N GLY A 21 -2.89 13.97 -3.02
CA GLY A 21 -3.21 15.36 -3.35
C GLY A 21 -4.19 15.49 -4.51
N ILE A 22 -4.23 14.53 -5.43
CA ILE A 22 -5.22 14.44 -6.50
C ILE A 22 -6.64 14.31 -5.93
N ARG A 23 -6.83 13.51 -4.89
CA ARG A 23 -8.13 13.39 -4.23
C ARG A 23 -8.46 14.62 -3.39
N LEU A 24 -7.49 15.10 -2.63
CA LEU A 24 -7.68 16.26 -1.75
C LEU A 24 -8.07 17.53 -2.52
N SER A 25 -7.51 17.74 -3.71
CA SER A 25 -7.87 18.84 -4.60
C SER A 25 -9.23 18.66 -5.30
N GLY A 26 -9.84 17.47 -5.24
CA GLY A 26 -11.01 17.12 -6.05
C GLY A 26 -10.66 16.88 -7.53
N GLY A 27 -9.39 16.58 -7.83
CA GLY A 27 -8.88 16.39 -9.20
C GLY A 27 -9.05 14.98 -9.76
N TYR A 28 -9.76 14.07 -9.07
CA TYR A 28 -9.85 12.66 -9.45
C TYR A 28 -10.38 12.44 -10.88
N ALA A 29 -11.44 13.13 -11.29
CA ALA A 29 -12.01 12.99 -12.63
C ALA A 29 -11.00 13.43 -13.70
N ALA A 30 -10.34 14.59 -13.51
CA ALA A 30 -9.31 15.08 -14.41
C ALA A 30 -8.11 14.13 -14.47
N PHE A 31 -7.72 13.54 -13.34
CA PHE A 31 -6.67 12.51 -13.31
C PHE A 31 -7.02 11.32 -14.22
N ARG A 32 -8.24 10.78 -14.12
CA ARG A 32 -8.67 9.64 -14.94
C ARG A 32 -8.59 9.96 -16.43
N THR A 33 -9.09 11.13 -16.85
CA THR A 33 -9.03 11.56 -18.25
C THR A 33 -7.59 11.77 -18.73
N VAL A 34 -6.74 12.40 -17.91
CA VAL A 34 -5.33 12.60 -18.25
C VAL A 34 -4.58 11.28 -18.34
N ALA A 35 -4.83 10.36 -17.43
CA ALA A 35 -4.21 9.03 -17.44
C ALA A 35 -4.46 8.30 -18.75
N GLU A 36 -5.71 8.28 -19.20
CA GLU A 36 -6.10 7.67 -20.49
C GLU A 36 -5.43 8.35 -21.68
N LYS A 37 -5.37 9.70 -21.70
CA LYS A 37 -4.74 10.46 -22.76
C LYS A 37 -3.22 10.25 -22.83
N LEU A 38 -2.54 10.25 -21.70
CA LEU A 38 -1.10 10.07 -21.64
C LEU A 38 -0.68 8.63 -21.96
N ASN A 39 -1.47 7.65 -21.57
CA ASN A 39 -1.24 6.23 -21.79
C ASN A 39 0.16 5.77 -21.38
N ILE A 40 0.60 6.19 -20.19
CA ILE A 40 1.90 5.84 -19.59
C ILE A 40 1.70 5.09 -18.28
N PRO A 41 2.69 4.29 -17.81
CA PRO A 41 2.61 3.58 -16.54
C PRO A 41 2.26 4.48 -15.37
N ILE A 42 1.33 4.01 -14.53
CA ILE A 42 0.90 4.70 -13.30
C ILE A 42 1.38 3.92 -12.09
N VAL A 43 2.07 4.61 -11.19
CA VAL A 43 2.52 4.09 -9.91
C VAL A 43 1.88 4.92 -8.80
N THR A 44 1.41 4.26 -7.75
CA THR A 44 0.84 4.91 -6.58
C THR A 44 1.71 4.68 -5.33
N TYR A 45 1.30 5.32 -4.23
CA TYR A 45 1.82 5.06 -2.90
C TYR A 45 0.66 4.81 -1.92
N TRP A 46 0.94 4.32 -0.73
CA TRP A 46 0.00 3.78 0.25
C TRP A 46 -1.32 4.54 0.42
N ASN A 47 -1.29 5.85 0.59
CA ASN A 47 -2.50 6.64 0.79
C ASN A 47 -3.23 6.99 -0.51
N ALA A 48 -2.69 6.58 -1.64
CA ALA A 48 -3.20 6.89 -2.97
C ALA A 48 -3.55 5.63 -3.77
N VAL A 49 -3.55 4.45 -3.13
CA VAL A 49 -3.77 3.16 -3.82
C VAL A 49 -5.13 3.10 -4.52
N ASP A 50 -6.13 3.81 -4.00
CA ASP A 50 -7.49 3.84 -4.52
C ASP A 50 -7.72 4.85 -5.67
N LEU A 51 -6.65 5.48 -6.18
CA LEU A 51 -6.73 6.36 -7.35
C LEU A 51 -6.98 5.58 -8.65
N ILE A 52 -6.55 4.33 -8.70
CA ILE A 52 -6.66 3.48 -9.88
C ILE A 52 -6.88 2.03 -9.44
N GLU A 53 -7.76 1.33 -10.15
CA GLU A 53 -8.03 -0.09 -9.93
C GLU A 53 -6.86 -0.98 -10.36
N ASP A 54 -6.69 -2.11 -9.66
CA ASP A 54 -5.59 -3.05 -9.94
C ASP A 54 -5.65 -3.65 -11.35
N GLU A 55 -6.85 -3.82 -11.94
CA GLU A 55 -7.04 -4.35 -13.28
C GLU A 55 -6.83 -3.32 -14.40
N ASN A 56 -6.59 -2.05 -14.04
CA ASN A 56 -6.34 -1.03 -15.05
C ASN A 56 -5.02 -1.32 -15.80
N PRO A 57 -5.03 -1.30 -17.15
CA PRO A 57 -3.84 -1.62 -17.93
C PRO A 57 -2.67 -0.64 -17.74
N LEU A 58 -2.92 0.55 -17.21
CA LEU A 58 -1.87 1.54 -16.94
C LEU A 58 -1.27 1.38 -15.54
N TYR A 59 -1.95 0.67 -14.63
CA TYR A 59 -1.48 0.52 -13.26
C TYR A 59 -0.33 -0.48 -13.15
N CYS A 60 0.81 -0.03 -12.59
CA CYS A 60 2.05 -0.80 -12.54
C CYS A 60 2.52 -1.17 -11.15
N GLY A 61 1.85 -0.70 -10.09
CA GLY A 61 2.18 -1.08 -8.73
C GLY A 61 2.32 0.08 -7.75
N ARG A 62 2.86 -0.23 -6.58
CA ARG A 62 2.99 0.65 -5.42
C ARG A 62 4.46 0.80 -5.05
N ALA A 63 5.03 1.99 -5.29
CA ALA A 63 6.46 2.22 -4.96
C ALA A 63 6.66 2.61 -3.49
N GLY A 64 7.90 2.49 -3.03
CA GLY A 64 8.35 2.89 -1.71
C GLY A 64 8.97 1.74 -0.90
N ASN A 65 9.38 2.05 0.33
CA ASN A 65 10.10 1.11 1.20
C ASN A 65 9.30 -0.15 1.62
N MET A 66 7.98 -0.08 1.54
CA MET A 66 7.04 -1.19 1.71
C MET A 66 6.16 -1.35 0.47
N GLY A 67 6.63 -0.89 -0.68
CA GLY A 67 5.98 -1.07 -1.96
C GLY A 67 6.23 -2.47 -2.53
N ASP A 68 5.67 -2.72 -3.70
CA ASP A 68 5.93 -3.92 -4.48
C ASP A 68 7.16 -3.76 -5.40
N ARG A 69 7.67 -4.86 -5.95
CA ARG A 69 8.81 -4.83 -6.87
C ARG A 69 8.48 -4.10 -8.17
N PRO A 70 7.33 -4.37 -8.83
CA PRO A 70 6.98 -3.70 -10.08
C PRO A 70 6.91 -2.18 -9.97
N GLY A 71 6.25 -1.66 -8.93
CA GLY A 71 6.15 -0.22 -8.69
C GLY A 71 7.52 0.42 -8.43
N ASN A 72 8.37 -0.23 -7.64
CA ASN A 72 9.72 0.27 -7.40
C ASN A 72 10.60 0.19 -8.65
N TRP A 73 10.55 -0.88 -9.42
CA TRP A 73 11.31 -0.99 -10.68
C TRP A 73 10.83 0.02 -11.73
N ALA A 74 9.52 0.30 -11.78
CA ALA A 74 9.00 1.33 -12.68
C ALA A 74 9.58 2.71 -12.33
N ILE A 75 9.60 3.08 -11.05
CA ILE A 75 10.20 4.35 -10.59
C ILE A 75 11.71 4.39 -10.83
N GLN A 76 12.44 3.34 -10.46
CA GLN A 76 13.90 3.32 -10.50
C GLN A 76 14.46 3.28 -11.93
N ASN A 77 13.75 2.66 -12.88
CA ASN A 77 14.13 2.60 -14.28
C ASN A 77 13.60 3.76 -15.12
N ALA A 78 12.75 4.61 -14.56
CA ALA A 78 12.18 5.75 -15.30
C ALA A 78 13.28 6.70 -15.78
N ASP A 79 13.07 7.34 -16.94
CA ASP A 79 13.83 8.49 -17.41
C ASP A 79 13.06 9.82 -17.24
N LEU A 80 11.74 9.71 -16.95
CA LEU A 80 10.89 10.83 -16.58
C LEU A 80 9.85 10.42 -15.56
N ILE A 81 9.71 11.17 -14.48
CA ILE A 81 8.64 11.02 -13.50
C ILE A 81 7.77 12.26 -13.48
N LEU A 82 6.47 12.09 -13.77
CA LEU A 82 5.45 13.08 -13.52
C LEU A 82 4.81 12.79 -12.16
N ALA A 83 5.26 13.48 -11.11
CA ALA A 83 4.77 13.32 -9.75
C ALA A 83 3.71 14.37 -9.43
N VAL A 84 2.46 13.98 -9.21
CA VAL A 84 1.34 14.90 -8.97
C VAL A 84 0.71 14.64 -7.61
N GLY A 85 0.81 15.61 -6.70
CA GLY A 85 0.20 15.57 -5.37
C GLY A 85 0.67 14.39 -4.51
N THR A 86 1.88 13.89 -4.73
CA THR A 86 2.41 12.71 -4.05
C THR A 86 3.36 13.03 -2.89
N ARG A 87 3.77 14.30 -2.72
CA ARG A 87 4.69 14.75 -1.67
C ARG A 87 6.07 14.09 -1.69
N ILE A 88 6.22 12.90 -2.20
CA ILE A 88 7.43 12.06 -2.27
C ILE A 88 8.17 12.04 -0.92
N SER A 89 7.53 11.43 0.08
CA SER A 89 8.05 11.33 1.45
C SER A 89 9.20 10.34 1.57
N ILE A 90 9.90 10.35 2.72
CA ILE A 90 10.98 9.39 3.03
C ILE A 90 10.55 7.92 2.86
N ARG A 91 9.28 7.61 3.09
CA ARG A 91 8.75 6.26 2.87
C ARG A 91 8.67 5.87 1.39
N GLN A 92 8.61 6.86 0.49
CA GLN A 92 8.59 6.66 -0.96
C GLN A 92 9.98 6.58 -1.56
N VAL A 93 10.94 7.36 -1.02
CA VAL A 93 12.32 7.39 -1.53
C VAL A 93 13.26 6.43 -0.80
N GLY A 94 12.86 5.92 0.35
CA GLY A 94 13.69 5.07 1.20
C GLY A 94 14.80 5.83 1.92
N TYR A 95 15.58 5.11 2.73
CA TYR A 95 16.67 5.70 3.50
C TYR A 95 17.90 6.02 2.64
N ASN A 96 18.09 5.29 1.53
CA ASN A 96 19.12 5.59 0.53
C ASN A 96 18.54 6.49 -0.57
N TRP A 97 17.99 7.64 -0.18
CA TRP A 97 17.26 8.57 -1.07
C TRP A 97 18.09 9.08 -2.26
N LYS A 98 19.42 9.09 -2.14
CA LYS A 98 20.30 9.51 -3.25
C LYS A 98 20.22 8.60 -4.47
N THR A 99 19.73 7.38 -4.28
CA THR A 99 19.59 6.40 -5.36
C THR A 99 18.18 6.37 -5.95
N TRP A 100 17.24 7.11 -5.35
CA TRP A 100 15.87 7.15 -5.83
C TRP A 100 15.77 7.84 -7.19
N ALA A 101 15.14 7.15 -8.14
CA ALA A 101 14.88 7.67 -9.49
C ALA A 101 16.12 8.32 -10.16
N ARG A 102 17.32 7.78 -9.89
CA ARG A 102 18.63 8.39 -10.22
C ARG A 102 18.89 8.64 -11.70
N ALA A 103 18.08 8.05 -12.59
CA ALA A 103 18.17 8.24 -14.03
C ALA A 103 17.01 9.08 -14.61
N ALA A 104 16.09 9.51 -13.76
CA ALA A 104 14.89 10.24 -14.20
C ALA A 104 15.01 11.75 -14.00
N GLU A 105 14.50 12.53 -14.94
CA GLU A 105 14.09 13.88 -14.66
C GLU A 105 12.74 13.85 -13.90
N VAL A 106 12.60 14.67 -12.86
CA VAL A 106 11.41 14.72 -12.02
C VAL A 106 10.64 16.02 -12.23
N ILE A 107 9.43 15.91 -12.75
CA ILE A 107 8.43 16.99 -12.75
C ILE A 107 7.57 16.79 -11.51
N MET A 108 7.69 17.64 -10.51
CA MET A 108 6.92 17.55 -9.27
C MET A 108 5.89 18.65 -9.20
N VAL A 109 4.62 18.27 -9.13
CA VAL A 109 3.48 19.17 -8.96
C VAL A 109 2.97 19.07 -7.54
N ASP A 110 3.14 20.11 -6.77
CA ASP A 110 2.70 20.16 -5.38
C ASP A 110 2.19 21.58 -5.02
N ILE A 111 1.27 21.64 -4.07
CA ILE A 111 0.76 22.89 -3.54
C ILE A 111 1.70 23.52 -2.50
N ASP A 112 2.55 22.70 -1.88
CA ASP A 112 3.55 23.15 -0.91
C ASP A 112 4.93 23.28 -1.55
N ARG A 113 5.41 24.52 -1.62
CA ARG A 113 6.74 24.83 -2.15
C ARG A 113 7.88 24.22 -1.35
N ALA A 114 7.68 23.97 -0.05
CA ALA A 114 8.70 23.39 0.80
C ALA A 114 8.95 21.91 0.46
N GLU A 115 7.91 21.20 0.07
CA GLU A 115 8.02 19.80 -0.34
C GLU A 115 8.91 19.60 -1.57
N MET A 116 8.91 20.55 -2.50
CA MET A 116 9.73 20.53 -3.71
C MET A 116 11.21 20.89 -3.47
N LYS A 117 11.55 21.38 -2.27
CA LYS A 117 12.91 21.84 -1.90
C LYS A 117 13.58 20.93 -0.88
N LYS A 118 13.02 19.76 -0.60
CA LYS A 118 13.60 18.81 0.35
C LYS A 118 14.97 18.32 -0.12
N HIS A 119 15.94 18.24 0.79
CA HIS A 119 17.28 17.73 0.50
C HIS A 119 17.32 16.24 0.14
N THR A 120 16.22 15.51 0.39
CA THR A 120 16.05 14.08 0.08
C THR A 120 15.54 13.84 -1.35
N LEU A 121 15.35 14.90 -2.13
CA LEU A 121 14.84 14.82 -3.50
C LEU A 121 15.74 15.62 -4.45
N HIS A 122 15.81 15.13 -5.68
CA HIS A 122 16.15 15.96 -6.83
C HIS A 122 14.84 16.23 -7.59
N VAL A 123 14.60 17.48 -7.94
CA VAL A 123 13.41 17.93 -8.68
C VAL A 123 13.87 18.92 -9.73
N GLU A 124 13.97 18.47 -10.98
CA GLU A 124 14.42 19.29 -12.09
C GLU A 124 13.37 20.31 -12.50
N HIS A 125 12.08 19.92 -12.38
CA HIS A 125 10.96 20.75 -12.83
C HIS A 125 9.91 20.91 -11.73
N PRO A 126 10.14 21.78 -10.73
CA PRO A 126 9.14 22.08 -9.72
C PRO A 126 7.98 22.90 -10.32
N VAL A 127 6.76 22.40 -10.15
CA VAL A 127 5.51 23.07 -10.57
C VAL A 127 4.67 23.36 -9.33
N TRP A 128 4.68 24.59 -8.90
CA TRP A 128 3.84 25.03 -7.80
C TRP A 128 2.41 25.25 -8.27
N ALA A 129 1.53 24.31 -8.02
CA ALA A 129 0.14 24.34 -8.44
C ALA A 129 -0.73 23.42 -7.60
N ASP A 130 -2.03 23.71 -7.52
CA ASP A 130 -3.04 22.77 -7.11
C ASP A 130 -3.12 21.61 -8.13
N ALA A 131 -3.27 20.37 -7.61
CA ALA A 131 -3.26 19.19 -8.46
C ALA A 131 -4.43 19.15 -9.45
N LYS A 132 -5.62 19.59 -9.05
CA LYS A 132 -6.79 19.66 -9.95
C LYS A 132 -6.56 20.67 -11.06
N ASP A 133 -6.10 21.87 -10.73
CA ASP A 133 -5.84 22.93 -11.70
C ASP A 133 -4.78 22.51 -12.72
N PHE A 134 -3.72 21.85 -12.24
CA PHE A 134 -2.69 21.32 -13.10
C PHE A 134 -3.24 20.26 -14.05
N LEU A 135 -3.99 19.28 -13.52
CA LEU A 135 -4.55 18.18 -14.30
C LEU A 135 -5.57 18.68 -15.34
N GLN A 136 -6.42 19.64 -15.01
CA GLN A 136 -7.37 20.24 -15.96
C GLN A 136 -6.65 20.97 -17.09
N LYS A 137 -5.58 21.71 -16.80
CA LYS A 137 -4.76 22.37 -17.80
C LYS A 137 -3.99 21.37 -18.67
N LEU A 138 -3.52 20.27 -18.07
CA LEU A 138 -2.86 19.21 -18.80
C LEU A 138 -3.85 18.47 -19.70
N ASP A 139 -5.06 18.19 -19.22
CA ASP A 139 -6.15 17.59 -19.98
C ASP A 139 -6.52 18.42 -21.21
N ALA A 140 -6.68 19.74 -21.04
CA ALA A 140 -7.00 20.66 -22.14
C ALA A 140 -5.86 20.76 -23.19
N ALA A 141 -4.61 20.61 -22.76
CA ALA A 141 -3.45 20.75 -23.65
C ALA A 141 -3.03 19.41 -24.30
N ALA A 142 -3.36 18.28 -23.69
CA ALA A 142 -3.01 16.95 -24.20
C ALA A 142 -4.01 16.49 -25.25
N ALA A 143 -3.63 16.55 -26.52
CA ALA A 143 -4.24 15.65 -27.51
C ALA A 143 -3.88 14.21 -27.12
N PRO A 144 -4.68 13.19 -27.51
CA PRO A 144 -4.29 11.79 -27.27
C PRO A 144 -2.85 11.58 -27.77
N LEU A 145 -1.96 11.23 -26.84
CA LEU A 145 -0.61 10.90 -27.23
C LEU A 145 -0.67 9.51 -27.85
N THR A 146 -0.42 9.42 -29.15
CA THR A 146 -0.09 8.11 -29.73
C THR A 146 1.17 7.64 -29.02
N PRO A 147 1.15 6.48 -28.34
CA PRO A 147 2.35 6.01 -27.66
C PRO A 147 3.50 5.97 -28.66
N VAL A 148 4.61 6.62 -28.33
CA VAL A 148 5.86 6.32 -29.05
C VAL A 148 6.10 4.83 -28.87
N SER A 149 6.50 4.11 -29.90
CA SER A 149 6.67 2.65 -29.86
C SER A 149 7.45 2.16 -28.62
N GLN A 150 8.44 2.94 -28.17
CA GLN A 150 9.24 2.67 -26.97
C GLN A 150 8.43 2.82 -25.65
N ALA A 151 7.46 3.73 -25.58
CA ALA A 151 6.61 3.85 -24.40
C ALA A 151 5.59 2.71 -24.30
N ALA A 152 5.16 2.13 -25.42
CA ALA A 152 4.32 0.94 -25.44
C ALA A 152 5.09 -0.29 -24.91
N ASP A 153 6.35 -0.47 -25.33
CA ASP A 153 7.23 -1.55 -24.84
C ASP A 153 7.52 -1.38 -23.35
N TRP A 154 7.66 -0.12 -22.90
CA TRP A 154 7.85 0.20 -21.49
C TRP A 154 6.62 -0.18 -20.64
N LEU A 155 5.43 0.19 -21.07
CA LEU A 155 4.18 -0.19 -20.40
C LEU A 155 4.03 -1.72 -20.36
N ALA A 156 4.30 -2.40 -21.47
CA ALA A 156 4.26 -3.86 -21.54
C ALA A 156 5.28 -4.51 -20.56
N THR A 157 6.46 -3.91 -20.42
CA THR A 157 7.46 -4.36 -19.43
C THR A 157 6.95 -4.21 -18.00
N CYS A 158 6.36 -3.07 -17.64
CA CYS A 158 5.78 -2.85 -16.32
C CYS A 158 4.64 -3.85 -16.03
N GLN A 159 3.79 -4.14 -17.01
CA GLN A 159 2.71 -5.13 -16.87
C GLN A 159 3.25 -6.55 -16.72
N ARG A 160 4.32 -6.90 -17.44
CA ARG A 160 5.00 -8.18 -17.26
C ARG A 160 5.54 -8.31 -15.83
N TRP A 161 6.21 -7.30 -15.28
CA TRP A 161 6.69 -7.32 -13.89
C TRP A 161 5.55 -7.54 -12.89
N LYS A 162 4.42 -6.86 -13.08
CA LYS A 162 3.25 -7.03 -12.22
C LYS A 162 2.73 -8.46 -12.22
N LYS A 163 2.79 -9.14 -13.37
CA LYS A 163 2.40 -10.55 -13.49
C LYS A 163 3.43 -11.50 -12.89
N ASP A 164 4.72 -11.28 -13.18
CA ASP A 164 5.80 -12.21 -12.83
C ASP A 164 6.25 -12.08 -11.37
N TYR A 165 6.04 -10.90 -10.77
CA TYR A 165 6.41 -10.60 -9.37
C TYR A 165 5.20 -10.11 -8.55
N PRO A 166 4.18 -10.95 -8.38
CA PRO A 166 2.97 -10.57 -7.65
C PRO A 166 3.26 -10.32 -6.18
N ALA A 167 2.47 -9.43 -5.57
CA ALA A 167 2.61 -9.11 -4.14
C ALA A 167 2.24 -10.28 -3.22
N VAL A 168 1.43 -11.23 -3.70
CA VAL A 168 1.05 -12.44 -2.97
C VAL A 168 1.58 -13.66 -3.72
N LEU A 169 2.47 -14.39 -3.08
CA LEU A 169 3.19 -15.52 -3.67
C LEU A 169 2.42 -16.83 -3.49
N PRO A 170 2.64 -17.84 -4.36
CA PRO A 170 1.97 -19.15 -4.26
C PRO A 170 2.09 -19.80 -2.88
N ARG A 171 3.26 -19.76 -2.26
CA ARG A 171 3.49 -20.33 -0.92
C ARG A 171 2.62 -19.73 0.18
N GLN A 172 2.12 -18.49 0.01
CA GLN A 172 1.26 -17.83 0.99
C GLN A 172 -0.17 -18.38 0.97
N TRP A 173 -0.53 -19.12 -0.06
CA TRP A 173 -1.81 -19.83 -0.17
C TRP A 173 -1.77 -21.25 0.39
N GLU A 174 -0.58 -21.75 0.70
CA GLU A 174 -0.41 -23.10 1.27
C GLU A 174 -0.92 -23.15 2.71
N GLU A 175 -1.49 -24.30 3.08
CA GLU A 175 -1.98 -24.51 4.44
C GLU A 175 -0.82 -24.86 5.38
N ASN A 176 -0.72 -24.18 6.51
CA ASN A 176 0.24 -24.50 7.56
C ASN A 176 -0.39 -25.23 8.75
N GLY A 177 -1.71 -25.44 8.72
CA GLY A 177 -2.49 -26.19 9.68
C GLY A 177 -2.77 -25.51 11.02
N THR A 178 -2.25 -24.31 11.26
CA THR A 178 -2.36 -23.62 12.57
C THR A 178 -2.82 -22.17 12.48
N THR A 179 -2.61 -21.50 11.35
CA THR A 179 -2.96 -20.08 11.14
C THR A 179 -3.28 -19.80 9.69
N ALA A 180 -4.07 -18.76 9.45
CA ALA A 180 -4.23 -18.19 8.12
C ALA A 180 -3.00 -17.33 7.76
N ASN A 181 -2.69 -17.24 6.46
CA ASN A 181 -1.66 -16.34 5.98
C ASN A 181 -2.28 -14.95 5.74
N VAL A 182 -1.68 -13.91 6.32
CA VAL A 182 -2.23 -12.54 6.25
C VAL A 182 -2.26 -11.98 4.82
N TYR A 183 -1.31 -12.34 3.95
CA TYR A 183 -1.30 -11.91 2.54
C TYR A 183 -2.41 -12.60 1.74
N ALA A 184 -2.57 -13.91 1.91
CA ALA A 184 -3.67 -14.67 1.32
C ALA A 184 -5.03 -14.14 1.78
N PHE A 185 -5.16 -13.82 3.08
CA PHE A 185 -6.38 -13.24 3.64
C PHE A 185 -6.74 -11.90 2.99
N VAL A 186 -5.82 -10.93 2.99
CA VAL A 186 -6.08 -9.60 2.45
C VAL A 186 -6.40 -9.67 0.95
N ARG A 187 -5.66 -10.50 0.21
CA ARG A 187 -5.91 -10.73 -1.23
C ARG A 187 -7.28 -11.36 -1.47
N TYR A 188 -7.63 -12.40 -0.71
CA TYR A 188 -8.92 -13.07 -0.85
C TYR A 188 -10.07 -12.11 -0.54
N LEU A 189 -10.05 -11.48 0.64
CA LEU A 189 -11.08 -10.53 1.05
C LEU A 189 -11.31 -9.47 -0.02
N SER A 190 -10.25 -8.79 -0.45
CA SER A 190 -10.36 -7.67 -1.38
C SER A 190 -10.81 -8.10 -2.79
N SER A 191 -10.45 -9.30 -3.23
CA SER A 191 -10.91 -9.86 -4.52
C SER A 191 -12.40 -10.22 -4.52
N ARG A 192 -13.02 -10.40 -3.34
CA ARG A 192 -14.46 -10.70 -3.20
C ARG A 192 -15.33 -9.44 -3.12
N LEU A 193 -14.73 -8.27 -3.00
CA LEU A 193 -15.47 -7.02 -2.87
C LEU A 193 -15.98 -6.54 -4.23
N PRO A 194 -17.19 -5.92 -4.26
CA PRO A 194 -17.71 -5.32 -5.47
C PRO A 194 -16.99 -4.01 -5.82
N GLU A 195 -17.22 -3.53 -7.03
CA GLU A 195 -16.89 -2.15 -7.40
C GLU A 195 -17.49 -1.15 -6.39
N ASN A 196 -16.86 0.01 -6.26
CA ASN A 196 -17.26 1.07 -5.34
C ASN A 196 -17.27 0.66 -3.86
N SER A 197 -16.55 -0.39 -3.47
CA SER A 197 -16.43 -0.83 -2.06
C SER A 197 -15.76 0.23 -1.18
N LEU A 198 -16.04 0.14 0.12
CA LEU A 198 -15.51 1.04 1.14
C LEU A 198 -14.67 0.23 2.14
N THR A 199 -13.45 0.65 2.38
CA THR A 199 -12.56 0.00 3.36
C THR A 199 -11.84 1.03 4.20
N ALA A 200 -11.80 0.80 5.50
CA ALA A 200 -10.91 1.50 6.43
C ALA A 200 -9.84 0.53 6.93
N VAL A 201 -8.60 0.99 6.94
CA VAL A 201 -7.44 0.17 7.29
C VAL A 201 -6.73 0.79 8.47
N SER A 202 -6.59 0.01 9.54
CA SER A 202 -5.83 0.38 10.73
C SER A 202 -4.32 0.35 10.47
N ASN A 203 -3.50 0.23 11.49
CA ASN A 203 -2.05 0.21 11.34
C ASN A 203 -1.45 -1.20 11.45
N GLY A 204 -0.11 -1.30 11.54
CA GLY A 204 0.60 -2.57 11.65
C GLY A 204 0.42 -3.46 10.43
N ALA A 205 0.10 -4.74 10.64
CA ALA A 205 -0.12 -5.71 9.56
C ALA A 205 -1.26 -5.27 8.62
N CYS A 206 -2.33 -4.70 9.15
CA CYS A 206 -3.45 -4.17 8.36
C CYS A 206 -2.99 -3.11 7.36
N CYS A 207 -2.15 -2.18 7.79
CA CYS A 207 -1.62 -1.13 6.93
C CYS A 207 -0.59 -1.67 5.94
N VAL A 208 0.40 -2.42 6.41
CA VAL A 208 1.50 -2.90 5.55
C VAL A 208 0.99 -3.89 4.51
N VAL A 209 0.37 -4.99 4.96
CA VAL A 209 -0.12 -6.03 4.05
C VAL A 209 -1.36 -5.54 3.30
N GLY A 210 -2.23 -4.75 3.95
CA GLY A 210 -3.35 -4.07 3.31
C GLY A 210 -2.91 -3.22 2.12
N ASN A 211 -1.82 -2.48 2.25
CA ASN A 211 -1.31 -1.70 1.12
C ASN A 211 -0.51 -2.53 0.10
N GLN A 212 0.02 -3.70 0.44
CA GLN A 212 0.75 -4.56 -0.51
C GLN A 212 -0.16 -5.51 -1.27
N ALA A 213 -1.07 -6.19 -0.57
CA ALA A 213 -1.83 -7.32 -1.08
C ALA A 213 -3.26 -6.99 -1.52
N TYR A 214 -3.82 -5.86 -1.09
CA TYR A 214 -5.20 -5.49 -1.36
C TYR A 214 -5.46 -5.22 -2.85
N VAL A 215 -6.53 -5.80 -3.39
CA VAL A 215 -7.01 -5.55 -4.76
C VAL A 215 -7.98 -4.37 -4.73
N ILE A 216 -7.61 -3.29 -5.39
CA ILE A 216 -8.51 -2.15 -5.56
C ILE A 216 -9.45 -2.43 -6.71
N GLN A 217 -10.76 -2.52 -6.41
CA GLN A 217 -11.81 -2.61 -7.41
C GLN A 217 -12.15 -1.21 -7.94
N LYS A 218 -12.71 -1.14 -9.14
CA LYS A 218 -13.10 0.13 -9.76
C LYS A 218 -13.99 0.98 -8.85
N GLY A 219 -13.64 2.25 -8.67
CA GLY A 219 -14.41 3.19 -7.85
C GLY A 219 -14.32 2.97 -6.33
N SER A 220 -13.58 1.95 -5.87
CA SER A 220 -13.42 1.68 -4.45
C SER A 220 -12.66 2.78 -3.72
N ARG A 221 -12.89 2.88 -2.40
CA ARG A 221 -12.21 3.82 -1.51
C ARG A 221 -11.55 3.06 -0.37
N MET A 222 -10.28 3.41 -0.14
CA MET A 222 -9.49 2.82 0.95
C MET A 222 -8.93 3.92 1.84
N ALA A 223 -9.56 4.12 3.00
CA ALA A 223 -9.11 5.09 4.00
C ALA A 223 -8.03 4.46 4.87
N ASN A 224 -6.88 5.11 4.95
CA ASN A 224 -5.77 4.70 5.82
C ASN A 224 -5.04 5.92 6.41
N ASN A 225 -4.31 5.70 7.51
CA ASN A 225 -3.50 6.71 8.17
C ASN A 225 -2.01 6.36 8.07
N SER A 226 -1.52 6.19 6.85
CA SER A 226 -0.16 5.70 6.59
C SER A 226 0.96 6.66 7.03
N ALA A 227 0.68 7.95 7.18
CA ALA A 227 1.68 8.95 7.55
C ALA A 227 2.03 8.89 9.05
N ILE A 228 1.03 8.93 9.92
CA ILE A 228 1.18 8.92 11.38
C ILE A 228 1.05 7.49 11.92
N ALA A 229 0.22 6.68 11.27
CA ALA A 229 -0.05 5.29 11.62
C ALA A 229 -0.54 5.10 13.06
N SER A 230 -1.49 5.95 13.49
CA SER A 230 -2.07 5.89 14.83
C SER A 230 -2.76 4.57 15.08
N MET A 231 -2.45 3.92 16.22
CA MET A 231 -3.27 2.81 16.72
C MET A 231 -4.65 3.31 17.14
N GLY A 232 -5.67 2.45 17.04
CA GLY A 232 -7.06 2.80 17.30
C GLY A 232 -7.76 3.56 16.17
N TYR A 233 -7.09 3.79 15.04
CA TYR A 233 -7.67 4.50 13.90
C TYR A 233 -8.79 3.73 13.20
N GLY A 234 -8.71 2.40 13.14
CA GLY A 234 -9.53 1.56 12.25
C GLY A 234 -11.03 1.66 12.50
N LEU A 235 -11.49 1.44 13.75
CA LEU A 235 -12.93 1.52 14.07
C LEU A 235 -13.52 2.92 13.82
N PRO A 236 -12.96 4.02 14.35
CA PRO A 236 -13.46 5.37 14.06
C PRO A 236 -13.44 5.71 12.56
N ALA A 237 -12.40 5.30 11.86
CA ALA A 237 -12.31 5.53 10.42
C ALA A 237 -13.34 4.73 9.63
N ALA A 238 -13.64 3.49 10.03
CA ALA A 238 -14.69 2.68 9.42
C ALA A 238 -16.07 3.31 9.63
N ILE A 239 -16.35 3.83 10.83
CA ILE A 239 -17.57 4.57 11.12
C ILE A 239 -17.70 5.80 10.21
N GLY A 240 -16.65 6.64 10.17
CA GLY A 240 -16.62 7.83 9.32
C GLY A 240 -16.78 7.50 7.84
N THR A 241 -16.06 6.48 7.36
CA THR A 241 -16.13 6.00 5.97
C THR A 241 -17.53 5.48 5.61
N CYS A 242 -18.14 4.70 6.51
CA CYS A 242 -19.50 4.17 6.33
C CYS A 242 -20.52 5.30 6.22
N ILE A 243 -20.48 6.26 7.14
CA ILE A 243 -21.42 7.40 7.17
C ILE A 243 -21.25 8.28 5.92
N ALA A 244 -20.00 8.66 5.61
CA ALA A 244 -19.69 9.47 4.42
C ALA A 244 -20.03 8.75 3.12
N GLY A 245 -19.95 7.42 3.12
CA GLY A 245 -20.32 6.56 1.99
C GLY A 245 -21.79 6.25 1.86
N GLY A 246 -22.68 6.95 2.61
CA GLY A 246 -24.13 6.74 2.55
C GLY A 246 -24.60 5.48 3.31
N ARG A 247 -23.89 5.10 4.37
CA ARG A 247 -24.18 3.94 5.24
C ARG A 247 -24.18 2.60 4.49
N ARG A 248 -23.33 2.50 3.47
CA ARG A 248 -23.10 1.25 2.72
C ARG A 248 -22.17 0.32 3.50
N THR A 249 -22.23 -0.97 3.18
CA THR A 249 -21.31 -1.97 3.72
C THR A 249 -19.86 -1.46 3.63
N THR A 250 -19.19 -1.46 4.78
CA THR A 250 -17.83 -0.95 4.92
C THR A 250 -16.96 -2.03 5.57
N ILE A 251 -15.79 -2.27 5.01
CA ILE A 251 -14.81 -3.18 5.57
C ILE A 251 -13.92 -2.42 6.57
N CYS A 252 -13.70 -3.00 7.73
CA CYS A 252 -12.72 -2.53 8.71
C CYS A 252 -11.63 -3.59 8.87
N LEU A 253 -10.41 -3.29 8.42
CA LEU A 253 -9.23 -4.09 8.73
C LEU A 253 -8.60 -3.55 10.01
N GLU A 254 -8.64 -4.34 11.08
CA GLU A 254 -8.15 -3.94 12.40
C GLU A 254 -7.13 -4.95 12.94
N GLY A 255 -6.25 -4.53 13.84
CA GLY A 255 -5.27 -5.38 14.51
C GLY A 255 -5.60 -5.56 16.00
N ASP A 256 -5.21 -6.71 16.56
CA ASP A 256 -5.44 -7.10 17.94
C ASP A 256 -4.95 -6.07 18.98
N GLY A 257 -3.76 -5.51 18.77
CA GLY A 257 -3.23 -4.45 19.64
C GLY A 257 -3.87 -3.09 19.38
N SER A 258 -4.16 -2.77 18.12
CA SER A 258 -4.68 -1.46 17.72
C SER A 258 -6.12 -1.26 18.16
N ILE A 259 -6.97 -2.26 18.06
CA ILE A 259 -8.39 -2.18 18.44
C ILE A 259 -8.59 -1.81 19.91
N MET A 260 -7.63 -2.19 20.77
CA MET A 260 -7.68 -1.91 22.20
C MET A 260 -7.74 -0.41 22.53
N MET A 261 -7.30 0.44 21.61
CA MET A 261 -7.28 1.89 21.84
C MET A 261 -8.66 2.53 21.73
N ASN A 262 -9.62 1.90 21.01
CA ASN A 262 -10.95 2.44 20.73
C ASN A 262 -12.04 1.35 20.74
N LEU A 263 -11.94 0.37 21.64
CA LEU A 263 -12.92 -0.73 21.77
C LEU A 263 -14.38 -0.24 21.94
N GLN A 264 -14.58 0.88 22.63
CA GLN A 264 -15.90 1.46 22.88
C GLN A 264 -16.64 1.81 21.58
N GLU A 265 -15.93 2.00 20.47
CA GLU A 265 -16.56 2.29 19.17
C GLU A 265 -17.33 1.10 18.59
N LEU A 266 -17.15 -0.10 19.14
CA LEU A 266 -18.00 -1.26 18.84
C LEU A 266 -19.46 -0.93 19.20
N GLN A 267 -19.71 -0.25 20.34
CA GLN A 267 -21.04 0.18 20.72
C GLN A 267 -21.59 1.26 19.77
N THR A 268 -20.75 2.18 19.30
CA THR A 268 -21.15 3.20 18.33
C THR A 268 -21.68 2.57 17.04
N ILE A 269 -21.00 1.54 16.53
CA ILE A 269 -21.40 0.79 15.33
C ILE A 269 -22.77 0.14 15.53
N LEU A 270 -22.98 -0.56 16.64
CA LEU A 270 -24.25 -1.26 16.95
C LEU A 270 -25.40 -0.29 17.17
N THR A 271 -25.20 0.74 18.00
CA THR A 271 -26.21 1.75 18.28
C THR A 271 -26.72 2.41 17.01
N ASN A 272 -25.83 2.68 16.09
CA ASN A 272 -26.16 3.31 14.80
C ASN A 272 -26.48 2.31 13.69
N LYS A 273 -26.49 1.00 13.96
CA LYS A 273 -26.78 -0.07 13.00
C LYS A 273 -25.95 0.07 11.72
N LEU A 274 -24.65 0.35 11.86
CA LEU A 274 -23.77 0.53 10.72
C LEU A 274 -23.34 -0.84 10.16
N PRO A 275 -23.49 -1.11 8.86
CA PRO A 275 -23.14 -2.39 8.25
C PRO A 275 -21.62 -2.51 8.06
N ILE A 276 -20.86 -2.51 9.16
CA ILE A 276 -19.40 -2.58 9.17
C ILE A 276 -18.96 -4.03 9.42
N LYS A 277 -18.17 -4.57 8.50
CA LYS A 277 -17.55 -5.89 8.59
C LYS A 277 -16.15 -5.73 9.19
N ILE A 278 -16.02 -6.06 10.47
CA ILE A 278 -14.74 -5.97 11.18
C ILE A 278 -13.98 -7.28 10.97
N PHE A 279 -12.80 -7.17 10.37
CA PHE A 279 -11.83 -8.26 10.25
C PHE A 279 -10.63 -7.91 11.12
N LEU A 280 -10.53 -8.61 12.25
CA LEU A 280 -9.46 -8.47 13.22
C LEU A 280 -8.30 -9.41 12.83
N ILE A 281 -7.17 -8.86 12.42
CA ILE A 281 -5.94 -9.63 12.23
C ILE A 281 -5.31 -9.84 13.61
N ASN A 282 -5.39 -11.06 14.11
CA ASN A 282 -4.78 -11.46 15.36
C ASN A 282 -3.44 -12.15 15.09
N ASN A 283 -2.36 -11.42 15.35
CA ASN A 283 -0.98 -11.93 15.33
C ASN A 283 -0.36 -11.95 16.73
N ASN A 284 -1.23 -11.98 17.75
CA ASN A 284 -0.88 -12.08 19.17
C ASN A 284 0.08 -10.96 19.61
N GLY A 285 -0.19 -9.72 19.18
CA GLY A 285 0.54 -8.56 19.68
C GLY A 285 0.99 -7.51 18.67
N TYR A 286 2.00 -6.74 19.08
CA TYR A 286 2.56 -5.65 18.29
C TYR A 286 3.60 -6.16 17.30
N HIS A 287 3.14 -6.73 16.22
CA HIS A 287 3.96 -7.45 15.25
C HIS A 287 5.05 -6.60 14.59
N SER A 288 4.81 -5.30 14.35
CA SER A 288 5.83 -4.39 13.83
C SER A 288 7.02 -4.27 14.77
N ILE A 289 6.73 -4.18 16.08
CA ILE A 289 7.76 -4.11 17.14
C ILE A 289 8.48 -5.46 17.23
N ARG A 290 7.73 -6.57 17.21
CA ARG A 290 8.30 -7.93 17.19
C ARG A 290 9.31 -8.11 16.07
N LEU A 291 8.95 -7.75 14.84
CA LEU A 291 9.85 -7.85 13.70
C LEU A 291 11.10 -6.98 13.86
N THR A 292 10.95 -5.77 14.41
CA THR A 292 12.08 -4.88 14.66
C THR A 292 13.02 -5.44 15.72
N GLN A 293 12.47 -5.92 16.84
CA GLN A 293 13.26 -6.51 17.91
C GLN A 293 13.98 -7.77 17.45
N ASN A 294 13.30 -8.67 16.75
CA ASN A 294 13.91 -9.89 16.20
C ASN A 294 15.04 -9.57 15.21
N ASN A 295 14.89 -8.53 14.39
CA ASN A 295 15.89 -8.16 13.40
C ASN A 295 17.13 -7.51 14.01
N LEU A 296 16.96 -6.61 14.98
CA LEU A 296 18.04 -5.82 15.58
C LEU A 296 18.66 -6.48 16.79
N PHE A 297 17.85 -7.08 17.66
CA PHE A 297 18.27 -7.59 18.97
C PHE A 297 18.24 -9.12 19.06
N LYS A 298 17.74 -9.81 18.04
CA LYS A 298 17.56 -11.26 17.99
C LYS A 298 16.74 -11.74 19.21
N ASP A 299 17.27 -12.71 19.98
CA ASP A 299 16.58 -13.27 21.14
C ASP A 299 16.88 -12.52 22.45
N HIS A 300 17.66 -11.45 22.41
CA HIS A 300 18.17 -10.80 23.63
C HIS A 300 17.21 -9.80 24.28
N CYS A 301 16.19 -9.35 23.56
CA CYS A 301 15.26 -8.36 24.09
C CYS A 301 13.87 -8.53 23.48
N LYS A 302 12.91 -8.93 24.32
CA LYS A 302 11.48 -8.99 23.94
C LYS A 302 10.69 -8.21 24.97
N ILE A 303 10.31 -6.99 24.63
CA ILE A 303 9.59 -6.07 25.52
C ILE A 303 8.38 -5.49 24.78
N GLY A 304 7.19 -5.52 25.40
CA GLY A 304 5.99 -4.84 24.91
C GLY A 304 5.49 -5.35 23.55
N ILE A 305 5.69 -6.63 23.23
CA ILE A 305 5.30 -7.19 21.94
C ILE A 305 4.06 -8.08 22.01
N GLY A 306 3.77 -8.63 23.17
CA GLY A 306 2.65 -9.53 23.39
C GLY A 306 2.94 -10.54 24.49
N PRO A 307 2.14 -11.61 24.65
CA PRO A 307 2.33 -12.60 25.71
C PRO A 307 3.74 -13.22 25.74
N GLU A 308 4.41 -13.34 24.62
CA GLU A 308 5.77 -13.88 24.52
C GLU A 308 6.84 -13.01 25.22
N SER A 309 6.56 -11.72 25.45
CA SER A 309 7.44 -10.83 26.22
C SER A 309 7.18 -10.86 27.73
N GLY A 310 6.07 -11.49 28.16
CA GLY A 310 5.72 -11.66 29.56
C GLY A 310 5.18 -10.39 30.26
N ASP A 311 5.14 -9.27 29.58
CA ASP A 311 4.74 -7.96 30.10
C ASP A 311 3.47 -7.37 29.48
N LEU A 312 2.90 -8.07 28.46
CA LEU A 312 1.71 -7.63 27.75
C LEU A 312 0.81 -8.82 27.37
N SER A 313 -0.49 -8.64 27.52
CA SER A 313 -1.51 -9.61 27.08
C SER A 313 -2.69 -8.90 26.46
N PHE A 314 -3.50 -9.67 25.70
CA PHE A 314 -4.72 -9.20 25.08
C PHE A 314 -5.92 -10.01 25.57
N PRO A 315 -7.15 -9.45 25.53
CA PRO A 315 -8.35 -10.18 25.87
C PRO A 315 -8.65 -11.25 24.82
N GLU A 316 -9.49 -12.21 25.19
CA GLU A 316 -10.16 -13.08 24.21
C GLU A 316 -11.19 -12.25 23.43
N PHE A 317 -10.93 -11.96 22.18
CA PHE A 317 -11.79 -11.10 21.36
C PHE A 317 -13.17 -11.70 21.09
N ARG A 318 -13.31 -13.02 21.15
CA ARG A 318 -14.62 -13.67 21.18
C ARG A 318 -15.49 -13.13 22.32
N LYS A 319 -14.98 -13.10 23.54
CA LYS A 319 -15.70 -12.58 24.71
C LYS A 319 -16.04 -11.10 24.58
N ILE A 320 -15.15 -10.33 23.99
CA ILE A 320 -15.39 -8.91 23.70
C ILE A 320 -16.53 -8.76 22.68
N ALA A 321 -16.47 -9.47 21.56
CA ALA A 321 -17.51 -9.44 20.54
C ALA A 321 -18.87 -9.85 21.10
N GLU A 322 -18.94 -10.95 21.85
CA GLU A 322 -20.14 -11.46 22.49
C GLU A 322 -20.71 -10.47 23.54
N ALA A 323 -19.84 -9.84 24.35
CA ALA A 323 -20.26 -8.85 25.36
C ALA A 323 -20.90 -7.61 24.74
N PHE A 324 -20.43 -7.17 23.55
CA PHE A 324 -21.08 -6.10 22.80
C PHE A 324 -22.29 -6.59 21.98
N GLY A 325 -22.47 -7.90 21.78
CA GLY A 325 -23.57 -8.47 21.00
C GLY A 325 -23.29 -8.63 19.50
N TYR A 326 -22.03 -8.74 19.10
CA TYR A 326 -21.66 -9.04 17.72
C TYR A 326 -21.77 -10.53 17.40
N PRO A 327 -22.27 -10.89 16.19
CA PRO A 327 -22.00 -12.20 15.64
C PRO A 327 -20.49 -12.35 15.43
N TYR A 328 -19.92 -13.39 16.06
CA TYR A 328 -18.50 -13.68 16.03
C TYR A 328 -18.19 -14.91 15.17
N SER A 329 -17.13 -14.81 14.40
CA SER A 329 -16.51 -15.93 13.70
C SER A 329 -14.99 -15.84 13.73
N CYS A 330 -14.29 -16.96 13.58
CA CYS A 330 -12.83 -16.95 13.53
C CYS A 330 -12.29 -17.95 12.51
N ALA A 331 -11.02 -17.76 12.12
CA ALA A 331 -10.32 -18.65 11.20
C ALA A 331 -8.87 -18.89 11.66
N HIS A 332 -8.45 -20.18 11.61
CA HIS A 332 -7.11 -20.66 11.95
C HIS A 332 -6.39 -21.29 10.74
N SER A 333 -6.96 -21.18 9.55
CA SER A 333 -6.35 -21.71 8.31
C SER A 333 -6.79 -20.87 7.10
N ASN A 334 -6.11 -21.04 5.99
CA ASN A 334 -6.51 -20.37 4.74
C ASN A 334 -7.88 -20.89 4.24
N ALA A 335 -8.21 -22.14 4.49
CA ALA A 335 -9.51 -22.69 4.11
C ALA A 335 -10.65 -22.11 4.96
N GLU A 336 -10.49 -22.08 6.29
CA GLU A 336 -11.46 -21.47 7.21
C GLU A 336 -11.62 -19.96 6.93
N MET A 337 -10.53 -19.25 6.68
CA MET A 337 -10.53 -17.82 6.38
C MET A 337 -11.43 -17.50 5.18
N LYS A 338 -11.38 -18.32 4.12
CA LYS A 338 -12.25 -18.13 2.95
C LYS A 338 -13.73 -18.27 3.32
N GLN A 339 -14.08 -19.26 4.13
CA GLN A 339 -15.45 -19.47 4.59
C GLN A 339 -15.93 -18.31 5.47
N VAL A 340 -15.08 -17.86 6.42
CA VAL A 340 -15.40 -16.73 7.32
C VAL A 340 -15.61 -15.43 6.53
N VAL A 341 -14.74 -15.15 5.57
CA VAL A 341 -14.85 -13.97 4.70
C VAL A 341 -16.16 -13.99 3.91
N ASP A 342 -16.45 -15.10 3.22
CA ASP A 342 -17.66 -15.21 2.40
C ASP A 342 -18.93 -15.10 3.24
N ALA A 343 -18.97 -15.73 4.41
CA ALA A 343 -20.10 -15.65 5.35
C ALA A 343 -20.29 -14.21 5.89
N ALA A 344 -19.20 -13.55 6.27
CA ALA A 344 -19.24 -12.18 6.77
C ALA A 344 -19.72 -11.18 5.71
N LEU A 345 -19.29 -11.34 4.47
CA LEU A 345 -19.72 -10.47 3.37
C LEU A 345 -21.19 -10.68 3.00
N ALA A 346 -21.70 -11.91 3.14
CA ALA A 346 -23.11 -12.25 2.89
C ALA A 346 -24.05 -11.87 4.04
N ALA A 347 -23.54 -11.73 5.26
CA ALA A 347 -24.37 -11.44 6.44
C ALA A 347 -24.95 -10.02 6.39
N GLU A 348 -26.13 -9.83 6.97
CA GLU A 348 -26.68 -8.50 7.21
C GLU A 348 -26.07 -7.84 8.45
N GLY A 349 -26.00 -6.50 8.48
CA GLY A 349 -25.50 -5.74 9.61
C GLY A 349 -24.00 -5.90 9.91
N PRO A 350 -23.56 -5.50 11.10
CA PRO A 350 -22.16 -5.59 11.50
C PRO A 350 -21.76 -7.03 11.88
N THR A 351 -20.50 -7.39 11.59
CA THR A 351 -19.90 -8.68 11.98
C THR A 351 -18.53 -8.46 12.58
N PHE A 352 -18.10 -9.38 13.45
CA PHE A 352 -16.77 -9.41 14.03
C PHE A 352 -16.09 -10.74 13.68
N CYS A 353 -15.07 -10.67 12.82
CA CYS A 353 -14.35 -11.83 12.29
C CYS A 353 -12.88 -11.76 12.72
N GLU A 354 -12.42 -12.76 13.46
CA GLU A 354 -11.03 -12.83 13.93
C GLU A 354 -10.22 -13.79 13.06
N ILE A 355 -9.15 -13.29 12.47
CA ILE A 355 -8.25 -14.06 11.60
C ILE A 355 -6.92 -14.24 12.32
N PHE A 356 -6.69 -15.46 12.79
CA PHE A 356 -5.43 -15.81 13.45
C PHE A 356 -4.32 -15.99 12.43
N THR A 357 -3.23 -15.24 12.60
CA THR A 357 -2.10 -15.23 11.68
C THR A 357 -0.79 -15.56 12.38
N ASP A 358 0.20 -16.08 11.63
CA ASP A 358 1.48 -16.52 12.18
C ASP A 358 2.27 -15.33 12.76
N THR A 359 2.70 -15.44 14.02
CA THR A 359 3.55 -14.47 14.71
C THR A 359 4.95 -14.35 14.10
N ARG A 360 5.36 -15.29 13.25
CA ARG A 360 6.63 -15.31 12.53
C ARG A 360 6.52 -14.74 11.11
N GLN A 361 5.30 -14.39 10.66
CA GLN A 361 5.08 -13.83 9.33
C GLN A 361 5.94 -12.60 9.11
N VAL A 362 6.81 -12.63 8.11
CA VAL A 362 7.58 -11.45 7.70
C VAL A 362 6.79 -10.64 6.67
N TRP A 363 7.07 -9.35 6.61
CA TRP A 363 6.53 -8.50 5.55
C TRP A 363 7.46 -8.51 4.35
N GLU A 364 6.88 -8.73 3.18
CA GLU A 364 7.62 -8.90 1.93
C GLU A 364 6.77 -8.52 0.69
N PRO A 365 7.38 -7.85 -0.29
CA PRO A 365 8.75 -7.34 -0.25
C PRO A 365 8.84 -6.06 0.60
N LYS A 366 10.06 -5.75 1.06
CA LYS A 366 10.31 -4.51 1.80
C LYS A 366 11.75 -4.04 1.63
N SER A 367 12.00 -2.74 1.79
CA SER A 367 13.35 -2.24 2.04
C SER A 367 13.87 -2.80 3.36
N ALA A 368 15.03 -3.38 3.36
CA ALA A 368 15.66 -3.95 4.55
C ALA A 368 17.14 -3.58 4.59
N THR A 369 17.64 -3.34 5.79
CA THR A 369 19.06 -3.11 6.01
C THR A 369 19.84 -4.39 5.76
N LYS A 370 20.89 -4.32 4.93
CA LYS A 370 21.90 -5.38 4.80
C LYS A 370 23.04 -5.11 5.79
N ARG A 371 23.56 -6.18 6.40
CA ARG A 371 24.80 -6.12 7.15
C ARG A 371 25.91 -6.65 6.24
N LEU A 372 26.90 -5.82 5.94
CA LEU A 372 28.08 -6.22 5.19
C LEU A 372 29.02 -7.10 6.03
N PRO A 373 30.00 -7.81 5.40
CA PRO A 373 30.94 -8.67 6.10
C PRO A 373 31.76 -7.95 7.20
N ASP A 374 32.02 -6.67 7.04
CA ASP A 374 32.71 -5.82 8.02
C ASP A 374 31.82 -5.34 9.18
N GLY A 375 30.53 -5.72 9.16
CA GLY A 375 29.55 -5.31 10.16
C GLY A 375 28.80 -4.02 9.86
N THR A 376 29.18 -3.29 8.80
CA THR A 376 28.50 -2.05 8.37
C THR A 376 27.07 -2.33 7.96
N LEU A 377 26.14 -1.45 8.37
CA LEU A 377 24.73 -1.50 8.00
C LEU A 377 24.48 -0.58 6.80
N VAL A 378 24.00 -1.14 5.71
CA VAL A 378 23.66 -0.39 4.50
C VAL A 378 22.18 -0.55 4.15
N SER A 379 21.61 0.49 3.56
CA SER A 379 20.26 0.45 3.01
C SER A 379 20.35 0.32 1.49
N PRO A 380 20.01 -0.83 0.91
CA PRO A 380 19.97 -0.99 -0.54
C PRO A 380 19.05 0.02 -1.22
N PRO A 381 19.25 0.33 -2.50
CA PRO A 381 18.31 1.10 -3.29
C PRO A 381 16.97 0.36 -3.42
N LEU A 382 15.91 1.10 -3.76
CA LEU A 382 14.54 0.54 -3.76
C LEU A 382 14.25 -0.49 -4.86
N GLU A 383 15.12 -0.64 -5.84
CA GLU A 383 15.04 -1.78 -6.77
C GLU A 383 15.40 -3.11 -6.12
N ASP A 384 16.14 -3.10 -5.00
CA ASP A 384 16.65 -4.29 -4.31
C ASP A 384 15.95 -4.50 -2.96
N LEU A 385 14.70 -4.94 -3.02
CA LEU A 385 13.87 -5.22 -1.84
C LEU A 385 14.12 -6.62 -1.27
N ALA A 386 14.02 -6.76 0.06
CA ALA A 386 14.03 -8.07 0.70
C ALA A 386 12.66 -8.80 0.56
N PRO A 387 12.65 -10.15 0.42
CA PRO A 387 13.80 -11.03 0.28
C PRO A 387 14.58 -10.71 -1.00
N PHE A 388 15.90 -10.58 -0.89
CA PHE A 388 16.73 -10.16 -2.00
C PHE A 388 16.72 -11.21 -3.12
N LEU A 389 16.56 -10.75 -4.37
CA LEU A 389 16.65 -11.60 -5.54
C LEU A 389 18.12 -11.96 -5.83
N PRO A 390 18.36 -13.09 -6.51
CA PRO A 390 19.68 -13.34 -7.11
C PRO A 390 20.12 -12.14 -7.95
N ARG A 391 21.41 -11.79 -7.87
CA ARG A 391 21.93 -10.58 -8.52
C ARG A 391 21.63 -10.54 -10.02
N GLU A 392 21.88 -11.66 -10.72
CA GLU A 392 21.59 -11.80 -12.15
C GLU A 392 20.10 -11.62 -12.49
N GLU A 393 19.21 -12.00 -11.58
CA GLU A 393 17.76 -11.81 -11.77
C GLU A 393 17.38 -10.34 -11.63
N LEU A 394 17.93 -9.64 -10.63
CA LEU A 394 17.71 -8.20 -10.47
C LEU A 394 18.29 -7.43 -11.66
N GLU A 395 19.48 -7.75 -12.12
CA GLU A 395 20.13 -7.11 -13.28
C GLU A 395 19.27 -7.17 -14.54
N LYS A 396 18.59 -8.31 -14.79
CA LYS A 396 17.67 -8.47 -15.93
C LYS A 396 16.46 -7.54 -15.88
N GLN A 397 16.11 -7.02 -14.68
CA GLN A 397 14.99 -6.10 -14.53
C GLN A 397 15.40 -4.62 -14.61
N MET A 398 16.71 -4.34 -14.68
CA MET A 398 17.20 -2.98 -14.67
C MET A 398 17.64 -2.51 -16.07
N PHE A 399 17.17 -1.33 -16.47
CA PHE A 399 17.55 -0.62 -17.69
C PHE A 399 18.66 0.40 -17.43
N ILE A 400 19.06 0.55 -16.18
CA ILE A 400 20.12 1.44 -15.70
C ILE A 400 21.12 0.62 -14.91
N PRO A 401 22.39 1.04 -14.81
CA PRO A 401 23.37 0.33 -13.99
C PRO A 401 22.90 0.19 -12.54
N LEU A 402 23.12 -1.00 -11.97
CA LEU A 402 22.91 -1.20 -10.53
C LEU A 402 23.88 -0.32 -9.73
N VAL A 403 23.43 0.11 -8.57
CA VAL A 403 24.33 0.77 -7.61
C VAL A 403 25.37 -0.26 -7.15
N PRO A 404 26.67 0.05 -7.21
CA PRO A 404 27.69 -0.84 -6.67
C PRO A 404 27.40 -1.20 -5.21
N GLU A 405 27.62 -2.45 -4.85
CA GLU A 405 27.58 -2.84 -3.44
C GLU A 405 28.72 -2.10 -2.71
N GLN A 406 28.35 -1.17 -1.83
CA GLN A 406 29.29 -0.42 -0.98
C GLN A 406 29.59 -1.22 0.26
#